data_4b71122c7a26146b76d840c8c640fde7
#
_entry.id   4b71122c7a26146b76d840c8c640fde7
#
_cell.length_a   1.000
_cell.length_b   1.000
_cell.length_c   1.000
_cell.angle_alpha   90.00
_cell.angle_beta   90.00
_cell.angle_gamma   90.00
#
_symmetry.space_group_name_H-M   'P 1'
#
loop_
_entity.id
_entity.type
_entity.pdbx_description
1 polymer ?
#
loop_
_entity_poly.entity_id
_entity_poly.type
_entity_poly.pdbx_seq_one_letter_code
_entity_poly.pdbx_strand_id
1 'polypeptide(L)'
;MSDVTSKASELLQMHQTGDMLVLPTVWDAWSARASVDAGFRALSIGSHPLAESRGQQDGEAMTIDDALDGIRRICAAVTVPVSADVESGYDTPAAELVERVLDAGAVGINVEDTVHSEGRRVREIAEHADYIAAIRQAADAAGVELVINARTDALLHGTDKFPDPLAEAIARVKACEEAGARSVYPVKVPDAASLAALMAATSLPVNVTAHPVDGAASGSLQELRDAGVRRVTFGPLLQKALTGSIADLTGPWLGSAERR
;
A
#
# COMPACT_ATOMS: atom_id res chain seq x y z
N MET A 1 -5.07 -19.92 -11.98
CA MET A 1 -6.23 -19.50 -11.18
C MET A 1 -6.23 -20.13 -9.79
N SER A 2 -5.96 -21.43 -9.59
CA SER A 2 -5.94 -22.04 -8.23
C SER A 2 -4.93 -21.40 -7.26
N ASP A 3 -3.75 -21.02 -7.72
CA ASP A 3 -2.71 -20.40 -6.88
C ASP A 3 -3.07 -18.97 -6.46
N VAL A 4 -3.57 -18.15 -7.39
CA VAL A 4 -4.02 -16.77 -7.11
C VAL A 4 -5.18 -16.76 -6.13
N THR A 5 -6.20 -17.60 -6.33
CA THR A 5 -7.35 -17.71 -5.42
C THR A 5 -6.93 -18.14 -4.01
N SER A 6 -6.00 -19.10 -3.91
CA SER A 6 -5.48 -19.57 -2.62
C SER A 6 -4.70 -18.47 -1.90
N LYS A 7 -3.82 -17.76 -2.60
CA LYS A 7 -3.05 -16.62 -2.03
C LYS A 7 -3.96 -15.46 -1.63
N ALA A 8 -5.02 -15.17 -2.39
CA ALA A 8 -5.99 -14.13 -2.03
C ALA A 8 -6.70 -14.48 -0.72
N SER A 9 -7.19 -15.72 -0.59
CA SER A 9 -7.82 -16.20 0.64
C SER A 9 -6.84 -16.20 1.83
N GLU A 10 -5.58 -16.58 1.61
CA GLU A 10 -4.55 -16.52 2.64
C GLU A 10 -4.30 -15.06 3.11
N LEU A 11 -4.15 -14.13 2.18
CA LEU A 11 -3.95 -12.71 2.51
C LEU A 11 -5.15 -12.15 3.28
N LEU A 12 -6.38 -12.45 2.84
CA LEU A 12 -7.59 -12.04 3.54
C LEU A 12 -7.65 -12.61 4.96
N GLN A 13 -7.34 -13.90 5.13
CA GLN A 13 -7.30 -14.54 6.43
C GLN A 13 -6.30 -13.86 7.37
N MET A 14 -5.11 -13.49 6.88
CA MET A 14 -4.11 -12.76 7.67
C MET A 14 -4.66 -11.41 8.19
N HIS A 15 -5.52 -10.73 7.44
CA HIS A 15 -6.17 -9.48 7.89
C HIS A 15 -7.25 -9.71 8.96
N GLN A 16 -7.78 -10.94 9.07
CA GLN A 16 -8.88 -11.28 9.97
C GLN A 16 -8.42 -11.88 11.32
N THR A 17 -7.18 -12.35 11.44
CA THR A 17 -6.67 -13.05 12.62
C THR A 17 -6.54 -12.18 13.88
N GLY A 18 -6.62 -10.86 13.75
CA GLY A 18 -6.49 -9.93 14.87
C GLY A 18 -5.05 -9.53 15.22
N ASP A 19 -4.06 -10.28 14.77
CA ASP A 19 -2.65 -9.94 14.92
C ASP A 19 -2.24 -8.82 13.95
N MET A 20 -1.24 -8.04 14.33
CA MET A 20 -0.70 -7.00 13.47
C MET A 20 0.08 -7.62 12.31
N LEU A 21 -0.49 -7.54 11.10
CA LEU A 21 0.15 -7.94 9.86
C LEU A 21 1.12 -6.86 9.37
N VAL A 22 2.41 -7.18 9.33
CA VAL A 22 3.44 -6.32 8.75
C VAL A 22 3.76 -6.80 7.34
N LEU A 23 3.56 -5.94 6.36
CA LEU A 23 3.83 -6.17 4.94
C LEU A 23 5.04 -5.31 4.54
N PRO A 24 6.26 -5.86 4.48
CA PRO A 24 7.41 -5.11 3.98
C PRO A 24 7.11 -4.57 2.59
N THR A 25 7.45 -3.30 2.38
CA THR A 25 7.30 -2.69 1.07
C THR A 25 8.52 -3.01 0.22
N VAL A 26 8.29 -3.73 -0.87
CA VAL A 26 9.31 -4.23 -1.79
C VAL A 26 9.16 -3.57 -3.15
N TRP A 27 10.21 -3.61 -4.01
CA TRP A 27 10.26 -2.90 -5.29
C TRP A 27 10.88 -3.69 -6.44
N ASP A 28 11.49 -4.84 -6.13
CA ASP A 28 12.09 -5.76 -7.09
C ASP A 28 12.12 -7.21 -6.55
N ALA A 29 12.56 -8.13 -7.39
CA ALA A 29 12.65 -9.54 -7.02
C ALA A 29 13.70 -9.81 -5.91
N TRP A 30 14.72 -8.97 -5.78
CA TRP A 30 15.73 -9.10 -4.74
C TRP A 30 15.16 -8.71 -3.37
N SER A 31 14.57 -7.53 -3.26
CA SER A 31 13.95 -7.04 -2.02
C SER A 31 12.80 -7.97 -1.56
N ALA A 32 12.04 -8.53 -2.53
CA ALA A 32 10.99 -9.50 -2.22
C ALA A 32 11.55 -10.80 -1.61
N ARG A 33 12.57 -11.41 -2.23
CA ARG A 33 13.21 -12.61 -1.68
C ARG A 33 13.85 -12.34 -0.33
N ALA A 34 14.57 -11.23 -0.19
CA ALA A 34 15.20 -10.87 1.08
C ALA A 34 14.16 -10.73 2.22
N SER A 35 12.99 -10.17 1.92
CA SER A 35 11.89 -10.06 2.90
C SER A 35 11.30 -11.43 3.26
N VAL A 36 11.12 -12.32 2.29
CA VAL A 36 10.65 -13.70 2.56
C VAL A 36 11.69 -14.49 3.37
N ASP A 37 12.96 -14.36 3.04
CA ASP A 37 14.07 -15.01 3.78
C ASP A 37 14.16 -14.48 5.23
N ALA A 38 13.77 -13.24 5.47
CA ALA A 38 13.63 -12.66 6.81
C ALA A 38 12.41 -13.18 7.59
N GLY A 39 11.54 -13.98 6.96
CA GLY A 39 10.39 -14.63 7.61
C GLY A 39 9.04 -13.95 7.39
N PHE A 40 8.95 -12.94 6.53
CA PHE A 40 7.67 -12.31 6.23
C PHE A 40 6.80 -13.19 5.34
N ARG A 41 5.53 -13.32 5.71
CA ARG A 41 4.56 -14.23 5.08
C ARG A 41 3.66 -13.58 4.04
N ALA A 42 3.73 -12.26 3.88
CA ALA A 42 3.07 -11.48 2.84
C ALA A 42 3.85 -10.20 2.59
N LEU A 43 3.75 -9.63 1.40
CA LEU A 43 4.51 -8.45 0.97
C LEU A 43 3.58 -7.37 0.42
N SER A 44 4.05 -6.12 0.46
CA SER A 44 3.45 -5.00 -0.27
C SER A 44 4.43 -4.48 -1.32
N ILE A 45 3.98 -4.23 -2.54
CA ILE A 45 4.75 -3.47 -3.52
C ILE A 45 4.32 -2.01 -3.39
N GLY A 46 5.29 -1.10 -3.27
CA GLY A 46 5.01 0.33 -3.28
C GLY A 46 5.25 0.93 -4.67
N SER A 47 4.34 1.79 -5.13
CA SER A 47 4.49 2.52 -6.42
C SER A 47 5.76 3.34 -6.44
N HIS A 48 5.99 4.16 -5.42
CA HIS A 48 7.17 5.02 -5.31
C HIS A 48 8.50 4.24 -5.37
N PRO A 49 8.78 3.24 -4.50
CA PRO A 49 10.04 2.52 -4.57
C PRO A 49 10.17 1.66 -5.84
N LEU A 50 9.07 1.19 -6.42
CA LEU A 50 9.07 0.50 -7.72
C LEU A 50 9.50 1.46 -8.84
N ALA A 51 8.91 2.66 -8.93
CA ALA A 51 9.25 3.68 -9.91
C ALA A 51 10.71 4.10 -9.77
N GLU A 52 11.17 4.40 -8.54
CA GLU A 52 12.54 4.80 -8.26
C GLU A 52 13.55 3.71 -8.67
N SER A 53 13.25 2.43 -8.41
CA SER A 53 14.12 1.31 -8.84
C SER A 53 14.26 1.18 -10.36
N ARG A 54 13.34 1.79 -11.11
CA ARG A 54 13.33 1.83 -12.58
C ARG A 54 13.83 3.16 -13.15
N GLY A 55 14.25 4.09 -12.28
CA GLY A 55 14.69 5.43 -12.69
C GLY A 55 13.54 6.34 -13.13
N GLN A 56 12.33 6.05 -12.67
CA GLN A 56 11.11 6.82 -12.97
C GLN A 56 10.59 7.53 -11.72
N GLN A 57 9.65 8.43 -11.90
CA GLN A 57 8.98 9.14 -10.81
C GLN A 57 7.68 8.42 -10.43
N ASP A 58 7.26 8.62 -9.18
CA ASP A 58 5.96 8.23 -8.66
C ASP A 58 4.83 9.13 -9.20
N GLY A 59 3.59 8.76 -8.97
CA GLY A 59 2.44 9.56 -9.39
C GLY A 59 2.00 9.29 -10.82
N GLU A 60 1.88 8.01 -11.18
CA GLU A 60 1.48 7.51 -12.50
C GLU A 60 2.39 8.01 -13.64
N ALA A 61 3.66 8.31 -13.33
CA ALA A 61 4.64 8.63 -14.36
C ALA A 61 5.10 7.39 -15.15
N MET A 62 4.98 6.21 -14.57
CA MET A 62 5.05 4.94 -15.30
C MET A 62 3.76 4.73 -16.08
N THR A 63 3.83 3.93 -17.15
CA THR A 63 2.62 3.35 -17.73
C THR A 63 2.11 2.21 -16.84
N ILE A 64 0.81 1.90 -16.93
CA ILE A 64 0.27 0.72 -16.23
C ILE A 64 0.98 -0.57 -16.66
N ASP A 65 1.43 -0.68 -17.92
CA ASP A 65 2.18 -1.84 -18.43
C ASP A 65 3.53 -1.98 -17.74
N ASP A 66 4.25 -0.89 -17.53
CA ASP A 66 5.52 -0.86 -16.81
C ASP A 66 5.35 -1.21 -15.33
N ALA A 67 4.31 -0.69 -14.68
CA ALA A 67 3.98 -1.00 -13.30
C ALA A 67 3.64 -2.50 -13.14
N LEU A 68 2.77 -3.03 -14.00
CA LEU A 68 2.37 -4.44 -14.00
C LEU A 68 3.51 -5.40 -14.35
N ASP A 69 4.44 -5.02 -15.24
CA ASP A 69 5.66 -5.80 -15.49
C ASP A 69 6.51 -5.92 -14.21
N GLY A 70 6.67 -4.82 -13.46
CA GLY A 70 7.35 -4.84 -12.16
C GLY A 70 6.64 -5.73 -11.14
N ILE A 71 5.34 -5.60 -11.00
CA ILE A 71 4.50 -6.41 -10.12
C ILE A 71 4.66 -7.90 -10.48
N ARG A 72 4.54 -8.27 -11.75
CA ARG A 72 4.68 -9.66 -12.23
C ARG A 72 6.04 -10.25 -11.88
N ARG A 73 7.14 -9.51 -12.07
CA ARG A 73 8.50 -9.97 -11.72
C ARG A 73 8.66 -10.23 -10.23
N ILE A 74 8.07 -9.38 -9.39
CA ILE A 74 8.08 -9.54 -7.94
C ILE A 74 7.25 -10.75 -7.53
N CYS A 75 6.01 -10.86 -8.01
CA CYS A 75 5.11 -11.98 -7.70
C CYS A 75 5.69 -13.34 -8.15
N ALA A 76 6.37 -13.37 -9.31
CA ALA A 76 7.03 -14.59 -9.82
C ALA A 76 8.26 -15.00 -8.99
N ALA A 77 8.85 -14.10 -8.21
CA ALA A 77 10.06 -14.36 -7.42
C ALA A 77 9.78 -14.96 -6.05
N VAL A 78 8.51 -15.00 -5.60
CA VAL A 78 8.11 -15.42 -4.25
C VAL A 78 6.85 -16.28 -4.28
N THR A 79 6.64 -17.06 -3.23
CA THR A 79 5.44 -17.92 -3.09
C THR A 79 4.38 -17.32 -2.17
N VAL A 80 4.74 -16.32 -1.37
CA VAL A 80 3.83 -15.65 -0.44
C VAL A 80 2.85 -14.70 -1.16
N PRO A 81 1.68 -14.37 -0.56
CA PRO A 81 0.78 -13.38 -1.10
C PRO A 81 1.41 -12.00 -1.24
N VAL A 82 1.08 -11.29 -2.31
CA VAL A 82 1.58 -9.94 -2.60
C VAL A 82 0.42 -8.97 -2.82
N SER A 83 0.47 -7.82 -2.13
CA SER A 83 -0.42 -6.67 -2.34
C SER A 83 0.33 -5.58 -3.11
N ALA A 84 -0.21 -5.08 -4.23
CA ALA A 84 0.44 -4.09 -5.08
C ALA A 84 -0.19 -2.70 -4.95
N ASP A 85 0.62 -1.65 -4.92
CA ASP A 85 0.16 -0.28 -5.05
C ASP A 85 -0.07 0.03 -6.53
N VAL A 86 -1.32 0.31 -6.90
CA VAL A 86 -1.73 0.63 -8.27
C VAL A 86 -2.16 2.09 -8.39
N GLU A 87 -1.68 2.93 -7.48
CA GLU A 87 -1.93 4.37 -7.43
C GLU A 87 -3.44 4.67 -7.56
N SER A 88 -3.88 5.55 -8.45
CA SER A 88 -5.30 5.82 -8.66
C SER A 88 -5.99 4.83 -9.63
N GLY A 89 -5.23 3.89 -10.18
CA GLY A 89 -5.70 2.90 -11.16
C GLY A 89 -5.31 3.21 -12.60
N TYR A 90 -4.45 4.21 -12.86
CA TYR A 90 -3.92 4.55 -14.20
C TYR A 90 -5.02 4.77 -15.24
N ASP A 91 -6.11 5.45 -14.90
CA ASP A 91 -7.30 5.64 -15.75
C ASP A 91 -7.88 4.33 -16.32
N THR A 92 -7.59 3.21 -15.69
CA THR A 92 -8.01 1.89 -16.16
C THR A 92 -9.40 1.55 -15.61
N PRO A 93 -10.33 1.05 -16.43
CA PRO A 93 -11.61 0.54 -15.95
C PRO A 93 -11.42 -0.58 -14.91
N ALA A 94 -12.24 -0.59 -13.86
CA ALA A 94 -12.11 -1.49 -12.72
C ALA A 94 -11.98 -2.98 -13.11
N ALA A 95 -12.78 -3.44 -14.08
CA ALA A 95 -12.74 -4.83 -14.53
C ALA A 95 -11.40 -5.18 -15.20
N GLU A 96 -10.90 -4.30 -16.06
CA GLU A 96 -9.60 -4.47 -16.71
C GLU A 96 -8.45 -4.41 -15.70
N LEU A 97 -8.50 -3.46 -14.75
CA LEU A 97 -7.49 -3.35 -13.70
C LEU A 97 -7.39 -4.64 -12.89
N VAL A 98 -8.53 -5.20 -12.46
CA VAL A 98 -8.58 -6.45 -11.69
C VAL A 98 -8.00 -7.61 -12.50
N GLU A 99 -8.44 -7.80 -13.73
CA GLU A 99 -7.92 -8.86 -14.62
C GLU A 99 -6.41 -8.78 -14.72
N ARG A 100 -5.86 -7.60 -15.03
CA ARG A 100 -4.43 -7.38 -15.26
C ARG A 100 -3.60 -7.53 -13.98
N VAL A 101 -4.12 -7.11 -12.83
CA VAL A 101 -3.47 -7.27 -11.52
C VAL A 101 -3.40 -8.74 -11.14
N LEU A 102 -4.48 -9.49 -11.32
CA LEU A 102 -4.52 -10.93 -11.04
C LEU A 102 -3.59 -11.71 -11.98
N ASP A 103 -3.54 -11.33 -13.26
CA ASP A 103 -2.59 -11.92 -14.23
C ASP A 103 -1.13 -11.60 -13.88
N ALA A 104 -0.85 -10.47 -13.25
CA ALA A 104 0.46 -10.15 -12.72
C ALA A 104 0.80 -10.92 -11.43
N GLY A 105 -0.19 -11.60 -10.83
CA GLY A 105 -0.02 -12.45 -9.63
C GLY A 105 -0.23 -11.74 -8.29
N ALA A 106 -0.61 -10.46 -8.27
CA ALA A 106 -0.97 -9.76 -7.06
C ALA A 106 -2.40 -10.12 -6.61
N VAL A 107 -2.59 -10.29 -5.31
CA VAL A 107 -3.86 -10.72 -4.68
C VAL A 107 -4.39 -9.71 -3.69
N GLY A 108 -3.77 -8.58 -3.60
CA GLY A 108 -4.21 -7.38 -2.91
C GLY A 108 -3.78 -6.14 -3.69
N ILE A 109 -4.47 -5.03 -3.48
CA ILE A 109 -4.12 -3.75 -4.09
C ILE A 109 -4.29 -2.60 -3.11
N ASN A 110 -3.45 -1.56 -3.22
CA ASN A 110 -3.78 -0.23 -2.73
C ASN A 110 -4.35 0.57 -3.90
N VAL A 111 -5.45 1.27 -3.68
CA VAL A 111 -6.05 2.19 -4.67
C VAL A 111 -6.34 3.50 -3.97
N GLU A 112 -5.78 4.60 -4.50
CA GLU A 112 -5.91 5.93 -3.89
C GLU A 112 -6.96 6.80 -4.57
N ASP A 113 -7.40 7.82 -3.84
CA ASP A 113 -8.39 8.78 -4.31
C ASP A 113 -7.78 9.99 -5.06
N THR A 114 -6.43 10.11 -5.12
CA THR A 114 -5.75 11.16 -5.88
C THR A 114 -5.51 10.70 -7.33
N VAL A 115 -6.19 11.30 -8.30
CA VAL A 115 -6.03 11.02 -9.75
C VAL A 115 -4.90 11.87 -10.30
N HIS A 116 -3.78 11.24 -10.61
CA HIS A 116 -2.56 11.93 -11.03
C HIS A 116 -2.67 12.50 -12.46
N SER A 117 -3.27 11.76 -13.38
CA SER A 117 -3.51 12.17 -14.77
C SER A 117 -4.38 13.42 -14.87
N GLU A 118 -5.21 13.71 -13.86
CA GLU A 118 -6.07 14.88 -13.78
C GLU A 118 -5.48 16.00 -12.92
N GLY A 119 -4.17 16.18 -12.93
CA GLY A 119 -3.50 17.22 -12.17
C GLY A 119 -3.58 17.04 -10.64
N ARG A 120 -3.59 15.79 -10.19
CA ARG A 120 -3.72 15.39 -8.77
C ARG A 120 -5.07 15.80 -8.17
N ARG A 121 -6.13 15.71 -8.96
CA ARG A 121 -7.51 15.87 -8.46
C ARG A 121 -7.80 14.75 -7.47
N VAL A 122 -8.40 15.07 -6.35
CA VAL A 122 -8.92 14.05 -5.43
C VAL A 122 -10.36 13.73 -5.84
N ARG A 123 -10.67 12.45 -6.04
CA ARG A 123 -12.03 11.98 -6.31
C ARG A 123 -12.96 12.42 -5.19
N GLU A 124 -14.20 12.77 -5.53
CA GLU A 124 -15.26 12.92 -4.54
C GLU A 124 -15.48 11.60 -3.79
N ILE A 125 -16.02 11.67 -2.56
CA ILE A 125 -16.23 10.49 -1.71
C ILE A 125 -17.01 9.40 -2.46
N ALA A 126 -18.13 9.78 -3.08
CA ALA A 126 -18.97 8.84 -3.83
C ALA A 126 -18.23 8.26 -5.06
N GLU A 127 -17.49 9.10 -5.78
CA GLU A 127 -16.72 8.68 -6.96
C GLU A 127 -15.65 7.61 -6.59
N HIS A 128 -14.95 7.83 -5.48
CA HIS A 128 -13.95 6.84 -5.03
C HIS A 128 -14.61 5.56 -4.54
N ALA A 129 -15.69 5.67 -3.76
CA ALA A 129 -16.47 4.53 -3.30
C ALA A 129 -17.04 3.70 -4.47
N ASP A 130 -17.58 4.36 -5.50
CA ASP A 130 -18.08 3.70 -6.71
C ASP A 130 -16.96 2.93 -7.44
N TYR A 131 -15.75 3.50 -7.51
CA TYR A 131 -14.61 2.82 -8.12
C TYR A 131 -14.17 1.61 -7.30
N ILE A 132 -14.11 1.72 -5.96
CA ILE A 132 -13.83 0.59 -5.05
C ILE A 132 -14.90 -0.50 -5.19
N ALA A 133 -16.20 -0.14 -5.27
CA ALA A 133 -17.29 -1.09 -5.47
C ALA A 133 -17.18 -1.81 -6.82
N ALA A 134 -16.82 -1.10 -7.88
CA ALA A 134 -16.62 -1.69 -9.20
C ALA A 134 -15.42 -2.68 -9.20
N ILE A 135 -14.33 -2.37 -8.52
CA ILE A 135 -13.19 -3.29 -8.32
C ILE A 135 -13.63 -4.53 -7.53
N ARG A 136 -14.40 -4.35 -6.44
CA ARG A 136 -14.94 -5.48 -5.66
C ARG A 136 -15.81 -6.38 -6.53
N GLN A 137 -16.73 -5.81 -7.28
CA GLN A 137 -17.61 -6.56 -8.18
C GLN A 137 -16.83 -7.35 -9.24
N ALA A 138 -15.79 -6.75 -9.81
CA ALA A 138 -14.94 -7.42 -10.78
C ALA A 138 -14.15 -8.58 -10.17
N ALA A 139 -13.63 -8.42 -8.95
CA ALA A 139 -12.92 -9.47 -8.23
C ALA A 139 -13.87 -10.63 -7.84
N ASP A 140 -15.08 -10.32 -7.40
CA ASP A 140 -16.11 -11.32 -7.08
C ASP A 140 -16.53 -12.10 -8.32
N ALA A 141 -16.67 -11.42 -9.47
CA ALA A 141 -16.95 -12.07 -10.76
C ALA A 141 -15.81 -12.99 -11.22
N ALA A 142 -14.57 -12.66 -10.89
CA ALA A 142 -13.40 -13.51 -11.13
C ALA A 142 -13.26 -14.67 -10.11
N GLY A 143 -14.09 -14.70 -9.07
CA GLY A 143 -14.04 -15.71 -7.99
C GLY A 143 -12.81 -15.55 -7.09
N VAL A 144 -12.29 -14.33 -6.93
CA VAL A 144 -11.09 -14.04 -6.15
C VAL A 144 -11.40 -13.06 -5.02
N GLU A 145 -11.07 -13.44 -3.78
CA GLU A 145 -11.14 -12.58 -2.59
C GLU A 145 -10.01 -11.52 -2.58
N LEU A 146 -9.96 -10.68 -3.61
CA LEU A 146 -8.95 -9.62 -3.72
C LEU A 146 -9.00 -8.70 -2.50
N VAL A 147 -7.87 -8.50 -1.83
CA VAL A 147 -7.77 -7.60 -0.68
C VAL A 147 -7.59 -6.16 -1.18
N ILE A 148 -8.69 -5.42 -1.24
CA ILE A 148 -8.69 -4.00 -1.59
C ILE A 148 -8.35 -3.20 -0.33
N ASN A 149 -7.20 -2.54 -0.33
CA ASN A 149 -6.76 -1.58 0.68
C ASN A 149 -7.05 -0.17 0.16
N ALA A 150 -8.26 0.32 0.43
CA ALA A 150 -8.72 1.61 -0.09
C ALA A 150 -7.96 2.75 0.59
N ARG A 151 -7.17 3.48 -0.22
CA ARG A 151 -6.36 4.59 0.24
C ARG A 151 -7.09 5.91 0.11
N THR A 152 -6.95 6.76 1.12
CA THR A 152 -7.33 8.18 1.04
C THR A 152 -6.15 9.07 1.38
N ASP A 153 -5.97 10.10 0.57
CA ASP A 153 -4.95 11.13 0.73
C ASP A 153 -5.47 12.38 1.44
N ALA A 154 -6.66 12.33 2.06
CA ALA A 154 -7.25 13.49 2.74
C ALA A 154 -6.31 14.14 3.77
N LEU A 155 -5.65 13.32 4.61
CA LEU A 155 -4.67 13.80 5.58
C LEU A 155 -3.36 14.26 4.92
N LEU A 156 -2.98 13.68 3.78
CA LEU A 156 -1.82 14.10 3.00
C LEU A 156 -2.01 15.49 2.41
N HIS A 157 -3.19 15.78 1.89
CA HIS A 157 -3.54 17.10 1.35
C HIS A 157 -3.76 18.13 2.47
N GLY A 158 -4.18 17.70 3.64
CA GLY A 158 -4.33 18.54 4.82
C GLY A 158 -5.33 19.68 4.61
N THR A 159 -5.12 20.75 5.37
CA THR A 159 -5.98 21.96 5.34
C THR A 159 -5.89 22.78 4.06
N ASP A 160 -4.90 22.49 3.21
CA ASP A 160 -4.79 23.12 1.89
C ASP A 160 -5.97 22.74 0.98
N LYS A 161 -6.56 21.57 1.22
CA LYS A 161 -7.67 21.06 0.41
C LYS A 161 -8.96 20.86 1.20
N PHE A 162 -8.88 20.44 2.45
CA PHE A 162 -10.04 20.10 3.27
C PHE A 162 -10.06 20.92 4.56
N PRO A 163 -11.17 21.59 4.90
CA PRO A 163 -11.26 22.37 6.13
C PRO A 163 -11.03 21.55 7.41
N ASP A 164 -11.44 20.28 7.40
CA ASP A 164 -11.19 19.28 8.45
C ASP A 164 -10.73 17.98 7.80
N PRO A 165 -9.40 17.80 7.61
CA PRO A 165 -8.85 16.63 6.93
C PRO A 165 -9.13 15.31 7.66
N LEU A 166 -9.27 15.32 8.99
CA LEU A 166 -9.57 14.11 9.75
C LEU A 166 -11.03 13.68 9.56
N ALA A 167 -11.96 14.62 9.64
CA ALA A 167 -13.37 14.34 9.37
C ALA A 167 -13.57 13.84 7.93
N GLU A 168 -12.87 14.44 6.97
CA GLU A 168 -12.87 13.99 5.57
C GLU A 168 -12.31 12.56 5.42
N ALA A 169 -11.16 12.27 6.03
CA ALA A 169 -10.58 10.93 6.00
C ALA A 169 -11.52 9.89 6.62
N ILE A 170 -12.19 10.21 7.73
CA ILE A 170 -13.20 9.35 8.37
C ILE A 170 -14.37 9.08 7.43
N ALA A 171 -14.90 10.12 6.76
CA ALA A 171 -16.02 9.96 5.83
C ALA A 171 -15.64 9.03 4.65
N ARG A 172 -14.43 9.20 4.09
CA ARG A 172 -13.89 8.38 3.00
C ARG A 172 -13.68 6.93 3.42
N VAL A 173 -13.10 6.71 4.60
CA VAL A 173 -12.87 5.37 5.16
C VAL A 173 -14.19 4.61 5.28
N LYS A 174 -15.26 5.23 5.81
CA LYS A 174 -16.59 4.63 5.91
C LYS A 174 -17.18 4.28 4.54
N ALA A 175 -17.11 5.21 3.60
CA ALA A 175 -17.62 4.99 2.24
C ALA A 175 -16.89 3.83 1.54
N CYS A 176 -15.56 3.72 1.72
CA CYS A 176 -14.78 2.62 1.16
C CYS A 176 -15.11 1.27 1.83
N GLU A 177 -15.36 1.25 3.14
CA GLU A 177 -15.84 0.04 3.84
C GLU A 177 -17.17 -0.44 3.28
N GLU A 178 -18.15 0.46 3.13
CA GLU A 178 -19.46 0.18 2.54
C GLU A 178 -19.34 -0.29 1.08
N ALA A 179 -18.36 0.22 0.34
CA ALA A 179 -18.06 -0.15 -1.03
C ALA A 179 -17.36 -1.53 -1.17
N GLY A 180 -17.01 -2.20 -0.07
CA GLY A 180 -16.46 -3.55 -0.09
C GLY A 180 -14.93 -3.63 -0.03
N ALA A 181 -14.25 -2.58 0.43
CA ALA A 181 -12.84 -2.67 0.82
C ALA A 181 -12.65 -3.76 1.89
N ARG A 182 -11.42 -4.30 2.00
CA ARG A 182 -11.02 -5.26 3.04
C ARG A 182 -10.04 -4.67 4.04
N SER A 183 -9.51 -3.50 3.74
CA SER A 183 -8.62 -2.71 4.55
C SER A 183 -8.72 -1.25 4.09
N VAL A 184 -8.39 -0.30 4.94
CA VAL A 184 -8.39 1.13 4.60
C VAL A 184 -7.03 1.74 4.91
N TYR A 185 -6.64 2.74 4.12
CA TYR A 185 -5.32 3.32 4.20
C TYR A 185 -5.37 4.86 4.18
N PRO A 186 -5.66 5.49 5.32
CA PRO A 186 -5.50 6.93 5.46
C PRO A 186 -4.00 7.27 5.55
N VAL A 187 -3.45 7.83 4.48
CA VAL A 187 -2.02 8.16 4.42
C VAL A 187 -1.68 9.34 5.33
N LYS A 188 -0.50 9.30 5.98
CA LYS A 188 0.01 10.36 6.86
C LYS A 188 -0.87 10.67 8.09
N VAL A 189 -1.33 9.64 8.78
CA VAL A 189 -1.95 9.82 10.11
C VAL A 189 -0.97 10.57 11.03
N PRO A 190 -1.33 11.76 11.53
CA PRO A 190 -0.36 12.66 12.16
C PRO A 190 0.00 12.29 13.59
N ASP A 191 -0.90 11.61 14.31
CA ASP A 191 -0.75 11.29 15.73
C ASP A 191 -1.65 10.12 16.17
N ALA A 192 -1.45 9.65 17.41
CA ALA A 192 -2.20 8.55 17.99
C ALA A 192 -3.70 8.85 18.18
N ALA A 193 -4.09 10.11 18.43
CA ALA A 193 -5.49 10.48 18.61
C ALA A 193 -6.24 10.39 17.29
N SER A 194 -5.66 10.88 16.22
CA SER A 194 -6.20 10.75 14.86
C SER A 194 -6.30 9.29 14.42
N LEU A 195 -5.29 8.47 14.75
CA LEU A 195 -5.33 7.02 14.50
C LEU A 195 -6.50 6.36 15.24
N ALA A 196 -6.66 6.66 16.54
CA ALA A 196 -7.75 6.11 17.33
C ALA A 196 -9.13 6.51 16.77
N ALA A 197 -9.30 7.75 16.31
CA ALA A 197 -10.54 8.22 15.70
C ALA A 197 -10.85 7.47 14.39
N LEU A 198 -9.84 7.26 13.55
CA LEU A 198 -9.97 6.49 12.31
C LEU A 198 -10.32 5.02 12.59
N MET A 199 -9.64 4.39 13.54
CA MET A 199 -9.92 3.00 13.93
C MET A 199 -11.32 2.83 14.54
N ALA A 200 -11.81 3.81 15.28
CA ALA A 200 -13.18 3.81 15.82
C ALA A 200 -14.25 3.99 14.74
N ALA A 201 -13.88 4.51 13.56
CA ALA A 201 -14.80 4.82 12.47
C ALA A 201 -15.07 3.63 11.53
N THR A 202 -14.28 2.56 11.60
CA THR A 202 -14.37 1.39 10.71
C THR A 202 -14.15 0.08 11.47
N SER A 203 -14.72 -1.01 10.96
CA SER A 203 -14.44 -2.36 11.43
C SER A 203 -13.21 -2.99 10.74
N LEU A 204 -12.76 -2.39 9.65
CA LEU A 204 -11.67 -2.89 8.81
C LEU A 204 -10.30 -2.63 9.44
N PRO A 205 -9.29 -3.41 9.07
CA PRO A 205 -7.90 -3.09 9.36
C PRO A 205 -7.53 -1.71 8.80
N VAL A 206 -7.02 -0.82 9.66
CA VAL A 206 -6.44 0.45 9.25
C VAL A 206 -4.96 0.21 8.96
N ASN A 207 -4.50 0.54 7.74
CA ASN A 207 -3.10 0.47 7.36
C ASN A 207 -2.35 1.70 7.86
N VAL A 208 -1.25 1.47 8.57
CA VAL A 208 -0.32 2.51 9.00
C VAL A 208 0.99 2.37 8.23
N THR A 209 1.49 3.46 7.64
CA THR A 209 2.85 3.51 7.10
C THR A 209 3.82 3.89 8.20
N ALA A 210 4.82 3.05 8.44
CA ALA A 210 5.82 3.24 9.46
C ALA A 210 7.24 3.23 8.87
N HIS A 211 8.17 3.95 9.51
CA HIS A 211 9.58 3.75 9.28
C HIS A 211 10.02 2.44 9.97
N PRO A 212 10.87 1.60 9.34
CA PRO A 212 11.18 0.27 9.88
C PRO A 212 11.91 0.30 11.23
N VAL A 213 12.54 1.43 11.59
CA VAL A 213 13.26 1.62 12.84
C VAL A 213 12.48 2.54 13.80
N ASP A 214 12.01 3.69 13.30
CA ASP A 214 11.46 4.77 14.13
C ASP A 214 9.95 4.65 14.39
N GLY A 215 9.25 3.74 13.69
CA GLY A 215 7.80 3.64 13.77
C GLY A 215 7.08 4.68 12.90
N ALA A 216 5.89 5.10 13.34
CA ALA A 216 5.06 6.09 12.66
C ALA A 216 4.87 7.33 13.51
N ALA A 217 4.39 8.44 12.93
CA ALA A 217 3.99 9.63 13.69
C ALA A 217 2.88 9.31 14.71
N SER A 218 2.06 8.29 14.42
CA SER A 218 0.99 7.80 15.30
C SER A 218 1.44 6.79 16.37
N GLY A 219 2.72 6.42 16.41
CA GLY A 219 3.28 5.58 17.47
C GLY A 219 4.43 4.68 17.00
N SER A 220 5.19 4.19 17.98
CA SER A 220 6.19 3.14 17.81
C SER A 220 5.52 1.80 17.46
N LEU A 221 6.32 0.81 17.08
CA LEU A 221 5.83 -0.54 16.78
C LEU A 221 4.99 -1.13 17.94
N GLN A 222 5.45 -0.93 19.20
CA GLN A 222 4.71 -1.45 20.35
C GLN A 222 3.41 -0.69 20.59
N GLU A 223 3.43 0.64 20.49
CA GLU A 223 2.22 1.46 20.65
C GLU A 223 1.18 1.16 19.57
N LEU A 224 1.60 0.92 18.32
CA LEU A 224 0.69 0.50 17.25
C LEU A 224 0.05 -0.87 17.53
N ARG A 225 0.81 -1.82 18.09
CA ARG A 225 0.26 -3.12 18.54
C ARG A 225 -0.74 -2.95 19.67
N ASP A 226 -0.38 -2.18 20.69
CA ASP A 226 -1.23 -1.95 21.85
C ASP A 226 -2.52 -1.19 21.49
N ALA A 227 -2.46 -0.32 20.48
CA ALA A 227 -3.62 0.34 19.89
C ALA A 227 -4.51 -0.59 19.05
N GLY A 228 -4.05 -1.80 18.73
CA GLY A 228 -4.81 -2.77 17.92
C GLY A 228 -4.73 -2.53 16.41
N VAL A 229 -3.66 -1.87 15.92
CA VAL A 229 -3.39 -1.74 14.47
C VAL A 229 -3.17 -3.12 13.89
N ARG A 230 -3.87 -3.43 12.79
CA ARG A 230 -3.84 -4.76 12.16
C ARG A 230 -3.10 -4.82 10.83
N ARG A 231 -2.70 -3.68 10.25
CA ARG A 231 -1.89 -3.63 9.03
C ARG A 231 -0.83 -2.53 9.12
N VAL A 232 0.41 -2.88 8.81
CA VAL A 232 1.54 -1.94 8.73
C VAL A 232 2.31 -2.19 7.43
N THR A 233 2.64 -1.11 6.74
CA THR A 233 3.52 -1.10 5.55
C THR A 233 4.61 -0.07 5.73
N PHE A 234 5.66 -0.11 4.90
CA PHE A 234 6.77 0.84 5.02
C PHE A 234 6.78 1.93 3.94
N GLY A 235 5.94 1.82 2.89
CA GLY A 235 5.97 2.76 1.78
C GLY A 235 7.39 2.93 1.22
N PRO A 236 7.86 4.15 0.94
CA PRO A 236 9.22 4.39 0.48
C PRO A 236 10.29 4.30 1.59
N LEU A 237 9.86 4.19 2.86
CA LEU A 237 10.76 4.39 4.00
C LEU A 237 11.75 3.22 4.19
N LEU A 238 11.39 1.99 3.81
CA LEU A 238 12.31 0.86 3.85
C LEU A 238 13.46 1.04 2.83
N GLN A 239 13.13 1.42 1.60
CA GLN A 239 14.15 1.68 0.57
C GLN A 239 15.07 2.82 0.97
N LYS A 240 14.52 3.92 1.52
CA LYS A 240 15.29 5.05 2.05
C LYS A 240 16.21 4.65 3.20
N ALA A 241 15.76 3.82 4.14
CA ALA A 241 16.57 3.31 5.24
C ALA A 241 17.76 2.48 4.71
N LEU A 242 17.55 1.64 3.69
CA LEU A 242 18.60 0.85 3.07
C LEU A 242 19.60 1.71 2.29
N THR A 243 19.18 2.83 1.71
CA THR A 243 20.10 3.79 1.05
C THR A 243 21.12 4.34 2.07
N GLY A 244 20.68 4.68 3.27
CA GLY A 244 21.59 5.06 4.37
C GLY A 244 22.59 3.97 4.72
N SER A 245 22.11 2.73 4.82
CA SER A 245 22.96 1.57 5.11
C SER A 245 24.02 1.31 4.05
N ILE A 246 23.75 1.58 2.76
CA ILE A 246 24.74 1.48 1.70
C ILE A 246 25.91 2.46 1.96
N ALA A 247 25.59 3.71 2.29
CA ALA A 247 26.61 4.72 2.57
C ALA A 247 27.49 4.32 3.78
N ASP A 248 26.86 3.79 4.84
CA ASP A 248 27.57 3.34 6.05
C ASP A 248 28.50 2.15 5.75
N LEU A 249 28.06 1.19 4.96
CA LEU A 249 28.83 0.00 4.61
C LEU A 249 29.96 0.29 3.62
N THR A 250 29.76 1.19 2.68
CA THR A 250 30.74 1.48 1.61
C THR A 250 31.62 2.68 1.89
N GLY A 251 31.18 3.63 2.72
CA GLY A 251 31.93 4.83 3.07
C GLY A 251 33.36 4.58 3.59
N PRO A 252 33.62 3.53 4.41
CA PRO A 252 34.99 3.21 4.83
C PRO A 252 35.98 2.90 3.69
N TRP A 253 35.46 2.51 2.51
CA TRP A 253 36.28 2.21 1.33
C TRP A 253 36.67 3.45 0.51
N LEU A 254 36.04 4.60 0.78
CA LEU A 254 36.41 5.85 0.13
C LEU A 254 37.72 6.38 0.73
N GLY A 255 38.65 6.83 -0.12
CA GLY A 255 39.85 7.52 0.30
C GLY A 255 39.53 8.84 1.01
N SER A 256 40.47 9.35 1.82
CA SER A 256 40.28 10.58 2.59
C SER A 256 40.03 11.84 1.70
N ALA A 257 40.36 11.80 0.41
CA ALA A 257 40.08 12.85 -0.56
C ALA A 257 38.71 12.83 -1.20
N GLU A 258 37.97 11.71 -1.06
CA GLU A 258 36.68 11.46 -1.72
C GLU A 258 35.48 11.59 -0.74
N ARG A 259 35.75 11.81 0.55
CA ARG A 259 34.73 12.05 1.58
C ARG A 259 34.35 13.54 1.62
N ARG A 260 33.61 14.04 0.65
CA ARG A 260 33.01 15.37 0.69
C ARG A 260 31.50 15.32 0.51
#